data_566a3b348d2749f3dd51ccfc735e3c99
#
_entry.id   566a3b348d2749f3dd51ccfc735e3c99
#
_cell.length_a   1.000
_cell.length_b   1.000
_cell.length_c   1.000
_cell.angle_alpha   90.00
_cell.angle_beta   90.00
_cell.angle_gamma   90.00
#
_symmetry.space_group_name_H-M   'P 1'
#
loop_
_entity.id
_entity.type
_entity.pdbx_description
1 polymer ?
#
loop_
_entity_poly.entity_id
_entity_poly.type
_entity_poly.pdbx_seq_one_letter_code
_entity_poly.pdbx_strand_id
1 'polypeptide(L)'
;MFCSRFSVTLQLDKLYSFMGFFGLFSKEKKETLDKGLQKTKESVFGKLARAVAGKSKVDDEVLDNLEEVLITSDVGVETTLKIIERIEQRVAQDKYMNTSELNEILRSEISALLIENNTDDVDDFEAPLKSKPYVIMVVGVNGVGKTTTIGKIAYQFKKAGKKVYLGAADTFRAAAIEQLQIWGDRVGVPVIKQQMGSDPASVAFDTLSSAVSNDADVVIIDTAGRLHNKIGLMNELTKIKNVMKKVVPDAPQEVLLVLDGSTGQNAFEQAKQFTKATEVTSMAVTKLDGTAKGGVVIGISDQFKIPVKYIGLGEGMEDLQVFRRNEFVDSLFGEAK
;
A
#
# COMPACT_ATOMS: atom_id res chain seq x y z
N MET A 1 -3.27 11.69 55.28
CA MET A 1 -2.10 11.56 54.38
C MET A 1 -1.98 10.17 53.78
N PHE A 2 -3.12 9.60 53.25
CA PHE A 2 -3.15 8.22 52.75
C PHE A 2 -3.89 8.07 51.38
N CYS A 3 -4.25 9.18 50.72
CA CYS A 3 -5.10 9.13 49.50
C CYS A 3 -4.32 9.36 48.18
N SER A 4 -3.00 9.69 48.21
CA SER A 4 -2.25 10.04 46.98
C SER A 4 -1.45 8.89 46.35
N ARG A 5 -1.26 7.77 47.08
CA ARG A 5 -0.47 6.62 46.54
C ARG A 5 -1.30 5.65 45.68
N PHE A 6 -2.63 5.57 45.88
CA PHE A 6 -3.49 4.65 45.13
C PHE A 6 -3.79 5.11 43.69
N SER A 7 -3.76 6.41 43.42
CA SER A 7 -4.04 6.96 42.07
C SER A 7 -2.89 6.80 41.09
N VAL A 8 -1.64 6.83 41.59
CA VAL A 8 -0.45 6.71 40.73
C VAL A 8 -0.21 5.25 40.30
N THR A 9 -0.48 4.28 41.19
CA THR A 9 -0.32 2.86 40.88
C THR A 9 -1.32 2.37 39.84
N LEU A 10 -2.58 2.84 39.89
CA LEU A 10 -3.60 2.51 38.90
C LEU A 10 -3.32 3.12 37.49
N GLN A 11 -2.68 4.28 37.44
CA GLN A 11 -2.23 4.87 36.17
C GLN A 11 -1.02 4.14 35.58
N LEU A 12 -0.09 3.67 36.40
CA LEU A 12 1.06 2.90 35.95
C LEU A 12 0.64 1.52 35.47
N ASP A 13 -0.27 0.83 36.14
CA ASP A 13 -0.77 -0.48 35.69
C ASP A 13 -1.55 -0.40 34.38
N LYS A 14 -2.32 0.69 34.17
CA LYS A 14 -2.96 0.96 32.88
C LYS A 14 -1.94 1.27 31.78
N LEU A 15 -0.87 1.98 32.10
CA LEU A 15 0.22 2.31 31.15
C LEU A 15 1.00 1.05 30.77
N TYR A 16 1.34 0.18 31.75
CA TYR A 16 2.01 -1.09 31.48
C TYR A 16 1.12 -2.10 30.72
N SER A 17 -0.18 -2.15 31.02
CA SER A 17 -1.13 -2.96 30.26
C SER A 17 -1.29 -2.46 28.82
N PHE A 18 -1.29 -1.13 28.63
CA PHE A 18 -1.38 -0.49 27.32
C PHE A 18 -0.09 -0.68 26.49
N MET A 19 1.09 -0.57 27.11
CA MET A 19 2.37 -0.85 26.45
C MET A 19 2.54 -2.34 26.11
N GLY A 20 2.09 -3.26 26.96
CA GLY A 20 2.10 -4.69 26.68
C GLY A 20 1.16 -5.09 25.54
N PHE A 21 0.00 -4.44 25.44
CA PHE A 21 -0.96 -4.65 24.35
C PHE A 21 -0.44 -4.12 23.01
N PHE A 22 0.19 -2.94 22.98
CA PHE A 22 0.85 -2.40 21.78
C PHE A 22 2.03 -3.28 21.30
N GLY A 23 2.83 -3.81 22.22
CA GLY A 23 3.94 -4.70 21.90
C GLY A 23 3.49 -6.03 21.27
N LEU A 24 2.37 -6.60 21.72
CA LEU A 24 1.78 -7.81 21.16
C LEU A 24 1.20 -7.58 19.76
N PHE A 25 0.50 -6.46 19.54
CA PHE A 25 -0.05 -6.07 18.23
C PHE A 25 1.05 -5.81 17.19
N SER A 26 2.13 -5.14 17.59
CA SER A 26 3.30 -4.91 16.74
C SER A 26 3.97 -6.23 16.33
N LYS A 27 4.06 -7.19 17.23
CA LYS A 27 4.66 -8.51 16.97
C LYS A 27 3.83 -9.33 15.98
N GLU A 28 2.52 -9.36 16.13
CA GLU A 28 1.60 -10.09 15.25
C GLU A 28 1.60 -9.49 13.82
N LYS A 29 1.59 -8.17 13.70
CA LYS A 29 1.71 -7.47 12.41
C LYS A 29 3.04 -7.80 11.73
N LYS A 30 4.14 -7.83 12.47
CA LYS A 30 5.46 -8.20 11.95
C LYS A 30 5.50 -9.65 11.48
N GLU A 31 4.97 -10.60 12.26
CA GLU A 31 4.90 -12.01 11.88
C GLU A 31 4.07 -12.21 10.60
N THR A 32 2.96 -11.49 10.45
CA THR A 32 2.13 -11.52 9.23
C THR A 32 2.87 -10.94 8.04
N LEU A 33 3.61 -9.84 8.21
CA LEU A 33 4.45 -9.24 7.19
C LEU A 33 5.57 -10.20 6.74
N ASP A 34 6.31 -10.76 7.68
CA ASP A 34 7.41 -11.70 7.41
C ASP A 34 6.91 -12.95 6.68
N LYS A 35 5.75 -13.48 7.08
CA LYS A 35 5.12 -14.62 6.41
C LYS A 35 4.62 -14.25 5.02
N GLY A 36 4.00 -13.10 4.86
CA GLY A 36 3.51 -12.61 3.57
C GLY A 36 4.62 -12.32 2.57
N LEU A 37 5.78 -11.87 3.03
CA LEU A 37 6.94 -11.58 2.17
C LEU A 37 7.93 -12.74 2.03
N GLN A 38 7.67 -13.90 2.63
CA GLN A 38 8.62 -15.02 2.65
C GLN A 38 9.08 -15.43 1.25
N LYS A 39 8.18 -15.57 0.27
CA LYS A 39 8.54 -15.95 -1.10
C LYS A 39 9.43 -14.90 -1.78
N THR A 40 9.12 -13.62 -1.58
CA THR A 40 9.96 -12.52 -2.07
C THR A 40 11.33 -12.54 -1.41
N LYS A 41 11.38 -12.70 -0.09
CA LYS A 41 12.62 -12.81 0.68
C LYS A 41 13.51 -13.96 0.18
N GLU A 42 12.96 -15.16 0.03
CA GLU A 42 13.72 -16.34 -0.44
C GLU A 42 14.20 -16.18 -1.88
N SER A 43 13.36 -15.63 -2.76
CA SER A 43 13.68 -15.47 -4.17
C SER A 43 14.66 -14.33 -4.45
N VAL A 44 14.43 -13.15 -3.86
CA VAL A 44 15.23 -11.94 -4.14
C VAL A 44 16.45 -11.89 -3.24
N PHE A 45 16.22 -11.84 -1.94
CA PHE A 45 17.28 -11.57 -0.97
C PHE A 45 18.12 -12.81 -0.65
N GLY A 46 17.54 -14.01 -0.77
CA GLY A 46 18.32 -15.25 -0.74
C GLY A 46 19.30 -15.36 -1.94
N LYS A 47 18.97 -14.78 -3.10
CA LYS A 47 19.88 -14.67 -4.23
C LYS A 47 20.92 -13.58 -4.02
N LEU A 48 20.53 -12.39 -3.53
CA LEU A 48 21.44 -11.31 -3.18
C LEU A 48 22.47 -11.76 -2.15
N ALA A 49 22.05 -12.41 -1.08
CA ALA A 49 22.95 -12.96 -0.06
C ALA A 49 23.93 -13.98 -0.66
N ARG A 50 23.50 -14.82 -1.60
CA ARG A 50 24.37 -15.78 -2.29
C ARG A 50 25.33 -15.11 -3.27
N ALA A 51 24.90 -14.06 -3.97
CA ALA A 51 25.75 -13.32 -4.92
C ALA A 51 26.96 -12.68 -4.20
N VAL A 52 26.81 -12.31 -2.93
CA VAL A 52 27.89 -11.70 -2.14
C VAL A 52 28.58 -12.69 -1.17
N ALA A 53 28.05 -13.92 -1.00
CA ALA A 53 28.61 -14.89 -0.08
C ALA A 53 30.01 -15.34 -0.48
N GLY A 54 30.94 -15.32 0.49
CA GLY A 54 32.33 -15.77 0.27
C GLY A 54 33.22 -14.77 -0.47
N LYS A 55 32.70 -13.62 -0.89
CA LYS A 55 33.50 -12.55 -1.50
C LYS A 55 34.04 -11.65 -0.38
N SER A 56 35.34 -11.34 -0.43
CA SER A 56 36.01 -10.46 0.55
C SER A 56 36.04 -8.99 0.14
N LYS A 57 35.62 -8.70 -1.10
CA LYS A 57 35.56 -7.35 -1.67
C LYS A 57 34.34 -7.25 -2.57
N VAL A 58 33.83 -6.04 -2.73
CA VAL A 58 32.84 -5.71 -3.76
C VAL A 58 33.59 -5.37 -5.03
N ASP A 59 33.59 -6.28 -5.97
CA ASP A 59 34.18 -6.16 -7.30
C ASP A 59 33.09 -6.10 -8.38
N ASP A 60 33.49 -5.88 -9.63
CA ASP A 60 32.56 -5.77 -10.75
C ASP A 60 31.71 -7.04 -10.89
N GLU A 61 32.23 -8.23 -10.60
CA GLU A 61 31.45 -9.48 -10.62
C GLU A 61 30.34 -9.50 -9.58
N VAL A 62 30.58 -8.94 -8.40
CA VAL A 62 29.55 -8.79 -7.34
C VAL A 62 28.48 -7.81 -7.77
N LEU A 63 28.86 -6.67 -8.37
CA LEU A 63 27.91 -5.66 -8.85
C LEU A 63 27.04 -6.19 -10.00
N ASP A 64 27.63 -6.89 -10.96
CA ASP A 64 26.93 -7.55 -12.07
C ASP A 64 25.89 -8.57 -11.55
N ASN A 65 26.29 -9.39 -10.57
CA ASN A 65 25.39 -10.35 -9.94
C ASN A 65 24.25 -9.67 -9.17
N LEU A 66 24.52 -8.54 -8.49
CA LEU A 66 23.48 -7.75 -7.81
C LEU A 66 22.50 -7.14 -8.82
N GLU A 67 23.00 -6.60 -9.93
CA GLU A 67 22.18 -6.06 -11.02
C GLU A 67 21.25 -7.13 -11.58
N GLU A 68 21.78 -8.31 -11.92
CA GLU A 68 20.97 -9.42 -12.42
C GLU A 68 19.86 -9.83 -11.44
N VAL A 69 20.19 -9.93 -10.16
CA VAL A 69 19.21 -10.29 -9.13
C VAL A 69 18.11 -9.23 -8.99
N LEU A 70 18.47 -7.95 -8.98
CA LEU A 70 17.49 -6.86 -8.86
C LEU A 70 16.55 -6.80 -10.08
N ILE A 71 17.09 -6.96 -11.30
CA ILE A 71 16.31 -7.01 -12.54
C ILE A 71 15.37 -8.22 -12.55
N THR A 72 15.89 -9.40 -12.23
CA THR A 72 15.08 -10.64 -12.21
C THR A 72 14.03 -10.67 -11.10
N SER A 73 14.13 -9.77 -10.14
CA SER A 73 13.19 -9.56 -9.04
C SER A 73 12.14 -8.48 -9.32
N ASP A 74 12.05 -8.03 -10.57
CA ASP A 74 11.11 -7.00 -11.03
C ASP A 74 11.30 -5.62 -10.36
N VAL A 75 12.49 -5.27 -9.86
CA VAL A 75 12.81 -3.91 -9.38
C VAL A 75 12.74 -2.88 -10.51
N GLY A 76 12.97 -3.32 -11.74
CA GLY A 76 13.01 -2.48 -12.94
C GLY A 76 14.42 -1.95 -13.25
N VAL A 77 14.74 -1.86 -14.53
CA VAL A 77 16.11 -1.55 -15.00
C VAL A 77 16.58 -0.19 -14.49
N GLU A 78 15.77 0.86 -14.63
CA GLU A 78 16.15 2.22 -14.24
C GLU A 78 16.47 2.32 -12.74
N THR A 79 15.63 1.73 -11.89
CA THR A 79 15.85 1.73 -10.44
C THR A 79 17.03 0.86 -10.05
N THR A 80 17.24 -0.28 -10.74
CA THR A 80 18.38 -1.15 -10.53
C THR A 80 19.69 -0.41 -10.82
N LEU A 81 19.82 0.24 -11.97
CA LEU A 81 21.01 1.01 -12.33
C LEU A 81 21.31 2.11 -11.30
N LYS A 82 20.28 2.80 -10.80
CA LYS A 82 20.43 3.76 -9.70
C LYS A 82 21.01 3.14 -8.44
N ILE A 83 20.54 1.96 -8.06
CA ILE A 83 21.03 1.24 -6.87
C ILE A 83 22.49 0.89 -7.06
N ILE A 84 22.85 0.29 -8.19
CA ILE A 84 24.22 -0.10 -8.51
C ILE A 84 25.15 1.10 -8.51
N GLU A 85 24.81 2.18 -9.22
CA GLU A 85 25.62 3.40 -9.26
C GLU A 85 25.90 3.98 -7.84
N ARG A 86 24.89 4.00 -6.97
CA ARG A 86 25.06 4.47 -5.60
C ARG A 86 25.95 3.56 -4.77
N ILE A 87 25.85 2.23 -4.99
CA ILE A 87 26.74 1.26 -4.35
C ILE A 87 28.17 1.47 -4.83
N GLU A 88 28.41 1.62 -6.13
CA GLU A 88 29.72 1.91 -6.71
C GLU A 88 30.35 3.16 -6.11
N GLN A 89 29.58 4.25 -6.02
CA GLN A 89 30.04 5.49 -5.40
C GLN A 89 30.44 5.31 -3.94
N ARG A 90 29.69 4.53 -3.17
CA ARG A 90 30.00 4.22 -1.77
C ARG A 90 31.25 3.33 -1.66
N VAL A 91 31.36 2.30 -2.48
CA VAL A 91 32.53 1.40 -2.56
C VAL A 91 33.80 2.17 -2.94
N ALA A 92 33.71 3.13 -3.86
CA ALA A 92 34.85 3.96 -4.26
C ALA A 92 35.34 4.91 -3.14
N GLN A 93 34.42 5.34 -2.25
CA GLN A 93 34.75 6.19 -1.11
C GLN A 93 35.34 5.40 0.05
N ASP A 94 34.75 4.26 0.36
CA ASP A 94 35.13 3.39 1.48
C ASP A 94 36.02 2.26 0.99
N LYS A 95 37.35 2.44 1.05
CA LYS A 95 38.37 1.55 0.44
C LYS A 95 38.31 0.07 0.84
N TYR A 96 37.52 -0.32 1.83
CA TYR A 96 37.38 -1.69 2.32
C TYR A 96 35.92 -1.95 2.70
N MET A 97 35.19 -2.68 1.85
CA MET A 97 33.85 -3.08 2.14
C MET A 97 33.74 -4.61 2.20
N ASN A 98 33.29 -5.10 3.34
CA ASN A 98 32.97 -6.51 3.51
C ASN A 98 31.49 -6.76 3.13
N THR A 99 31.11 -8.03 3.00
CA THR A 99 29.76 -8.42 2.59
C THR A 99 28.65 -7.99 3.58
N SER A 100 28.95 -7.81 4.86
CA SER A 100 27.98 -7.30 5.85
C SER A 100 27.70 -5.84 5.60
N GLU A 101 28.72 -5.02 5.36
CA GLU A 101 28.57 -3.59 5.04
C GLU A 101 27.81 -3.39 3.73
N LEU A 102 28.03 -4.24 2.71
CA LEU A 102 27.28 -4.20 1.47
C LEU A 102 25.78 -4.45 1.69
N ASN A 103 25.40 -5.40 2.56
CA ASN A 103 24.01 -5.63 2.89
C ASN A 103 23.35 -4.42 3.59
N GLU A 104 24.08 -3.74 4.47
CA GLU A 104 23.60 -2.52 5.13
C GLU A 104 23.42 -1.37 4.13
N ILE A 105 24.33 -1.23 3.17
CA ILE A 105 24.23 -0.23 2.12
C ILE A 105 23.04 -0.53 1.21
N LEU A 106 22.89 -1.75 0.70
CA LEU A 106 21.74 -2.18 -0.08
C LEU A 106 20.42 -1.85 0.64
N ARG A 107 20.35 -2.18 1.92
CA ARG A 107 19.20 -1.90 2.79
C ARG A 107 18.92 -0.40 2.87
N SER A 108 19.94 0.40 3.08
CA SER A 108 19.85 1.86 3.17
C SER A 108 19.41 2.47 1.83
N GLU A 109 20.01 2.04 0.70
CA GLU A 109 19.68 2.56 -0.63
C GLU A 109 18.26 2.18 -1.05
N ILE A 110 17.84 0.93 -0.83
CA ILE A 110 16.47 0.50 -1.09
C ILE A 110 15.47 1.26 -0.22
N SER A 111 15.77 1.43 1.08
CA SER A 111 14.93 2.22 1.97
C SER A 111 14.79 3.67 1.48
N ALA A 112 15.85 4.28 0.97
CA ALA A 112 15.83 5.65 0.46
C ALA A 112 15.00 5.83 -0.83
N LEU A 113 14.78 4.78 -1.60
CA LEU A 113 13.97 4.80 -2.82
C LEU A 113 12.47 4.62 -2.55
N LEU A 114 12.11 4.00 -1.43
CA LEU A 114 10.74 3.79 -1.02
C LEU A 114 10.15 5.07 -0.44
N ILE A 115 9.06 5.53 -1.03
CA ILE A 115 8.31 6.68 -0.52
C ILE A 115 7.17 6.16 0.34
N GLU A 116 7.21 6.54 1.60
CA GLU A 116 6.22 6.21 2.61
C GLU A 116 5.18 7.34 2.71
N ASN A 117 3.95 6.98 3.01
CA ASN A 117 2.95 7.97 3.35
C ASN A 117 3.33 8.58 4.72
N ASN A 118 3.52 9.90 4.75
CA ASN A 118 3.97 10.64 5.95
C ASN A 118 2.87 10.66 7.03
N THR A 119 2.68 9.56 7.72
CA THR A 119 1.90 9.49 8.94
C THR A 119 2.82 9.09 10.07
N ASP A 120 3.04 10.03 10.99
CA ASP A 120 3.80 9.81 12.20
C ASP A 120 3.15 8.68 13.01
N ASP A 121 3.88 7.62 13.30
CA ASP A 121 3.70 6.52 14.27
C ASP A 121 2.28 6.02 14.62
N VAL A 122 1.22 6.63 14.11
CA VAL A 122 -0.18 6.27 14.35
C VAL A 122 -0.68 5.44 13.17
N ASP A 123 -1.49 4.44 13.47
CA ASP A 123 -2.20 3.67 12.45
C ASP A 123 -3.02 4.64 11.57
N ASP A 124 -2.81 4.65 10.24
CA ASP A 124 -3.43 5.61 9.31
C ASP A 124 -4.96 5.69 9.46
N PHE A 125 -5.58 4.61 9.95
CA PHE A 125 -7.03 4.53 10.15
C PHE A 125 -7.51 5.28 11.40
N GLU A 126 -6.66 5.45 12.41
CA GLU A 126 -6.97 6.18 13.65
C GLU A 126 -6.63 7.66 13.54
N ALA A 127 -5.73 8.03 12.62
CA ALA A 127 -5.29 9.40 12.42
C ALA A 127 -6.47 10.36 12.15
N PRO A 128 -6.36 11.64 12.55
CA PRO A 128 -7.33 12.66 12.20
C PRO A 128 -7.46 12.81 10.69
N LEU A 129 -8.69 12.74 10.17
CA LEU A 129 -8.96 12.93 8.76
C LEU A 129 -8.87 14.42 8.39
N LYS A 130 -8.28 14.70 7.22
CA LYS A 130 -8.08 16.08 6.73
C LYS A 130 -9.39 16.76 6.32
N SER A 131 -10.45 16.01 6.10
CA SER A 131 -11.78 16.48 5.68
C SER A 131 -12.88 15.52 6.14
N LYS A 132 -14.11 15.98 6.16
CA LYS A 132 -15.28 15.18 6.50
C LYS A 132 -16.41 15.45 5.48
N PRO A 133 -16.76 14.45 4.67
CA PRO A 133 -16.13 13.13 4.56
C PRO A 133 -14.77 13.20 3.89
N TYR A 134 -13.87 12.27 4.25
CA TYR A 134 -12.65 11.99 3.53
C TYR A 134 -12.97 11.01 2.39
N VAL A 135 -12.76 11.44 1.16
CA VAL A 135 -13.18 10.69 -0.03
C VAL A 135 -11.99 10.01 -0.70
N ILE A 136 -12.05 8.68 -0.79
CA ILE A 136 -11.06 7.84 -1.46
C ILE A 136 -11.67 7.31 -2.77
N MET A 137 -11.06 7.65 -3.89
CA MET A 137 -11.38 7.09 -5.19
C MET A 137 -10.40 5.98 -5.53
N VAL A 138 -10.88 4.73 -5.64
CA VAL A 138 -10.02 3.56 -5.88
C VAL A 138 -9.97 3.24 -7.36
N VAL A 139 -8.75 3.24 -7.92
CA VAL A 139 -8.49 3.00 -9.35
C VAL A 139 -7.52 1.82 -9.55
N GLY A 140 -7.46 1.27 -10.76
CA GLY A 140 -6.60 0.13 -11.12
C GLY A 140 -7.30 -0.81 -12.08
N VAL A 141 -6.58 -1.73 -12.71
CA VAL A 141 -7.16 -2.66 -13.68
C VAL A 141 -8.06 -3.71 -13.01
N ASN A 142 -8.85 -4.42 -13.82
CA ASN A 142 -9.67 -5.53 -13.30
C ASN A 142 -8.77 -6.67 -12.79
N GLY A 143 -9.16 -7.31 -11.69
CA GLY A 143 -8.46 -8.46 -11.12
C GLY A 143 -7.31 -8.14 -10.18
N VAL A 144 -6.91 -6.87 -10.03
CA VAL A 144 -5.84 -6.48 -9.07
C VAL A 144 -6.27 -6.48 -7.61
N GLY A 145 -7.56 -6.70 -7.32
CA GLY A 145 -8.05 -6.73 -5.94
C GLY A 145 -8.65 -5.42 -5.43
N LYS A 146 -9.10 -4.49 -6.31
CA LYS A 146 -9.71 -3.21 -5.89
C LYS A 146 -10.84 -3.40 -4.86
N THR A 147 -11.88 -4.12 -5.23
CA THR A 147 -13.07 -4.34 -4.38
C THR A 147 -12.73 -5.01 -3.05
N THR A 148 -11.79 -5.97 -3.07
CA THR A 148 -11.27 -6.61 -1.86
C THR A 148 -10.50 -5.61 -0.99
N THR A 149 -9.65 -4.78 -1.58
CA THR A 149 -8.90 -3.73 -0.88
C THR A 149 -9.85 -2.71 -0.25
N ILE A 150 -10.90 -2.29 -0.98
CA ILE A 150 -11.95 -1.39 -0.47
C ILE A 150 -12.62 -1.99 0.77
N GLY A 151 -13.01 -3.27 0.70
CA GLY A 151 -13.62 -3.96 1.84
C GLY A 151 -12.72 -3.99 3.07
N LYS A 152 -11.44 -4.27 2.88
CA LYS A 152 -10.44 -4.28 3.96
C LYS A 152 -10.17 -2.89 4.55
N ILE A 153 -10.05 -1.86 3.70
CA ILE A 153 -9.91 -0.46 4.15
C ILE A 153 -11.16 -0.02 4.94
N ALA A 154 -12.34 -0.35 4.44
CA ALA A 154 -13.61 -0.05 5.12
C ALA A 154 -13.70 -0.73 6.49
N TYR A 155 -13.25 -1.98 6.59
CA TYR A 155 -13.16 -2.71 7.86
C TYR A 155 -12.24 -2.01 8.86
N GLN A 156 -11.04 -1.60 8.44
CA GLN A 156 -10.08 -0.93 9.31
C GLN A 156 -10.61 0.43 9.80
N PHE A 157 -11.16 1.26 8.90
CA PHE A 157 -11.77 2.54 9.32
C PHE A 157 -12.95 2.33 10.28
N LYS A 158 -13.79 1.32 10.04
CA LYS A 158 -14.89 1.00 10.96
C LYS A 158 -14.37 0.52 12.32
N LYS A 159 -13.32 -0.31 12.33
CA LYS A 159 -12.66 -0.76 13.56
C LYS A 159 -12.09 0.42 14.35
N ALA A 160 -11.60 1.46 13.66
CA ALA A 160 -11.15 2.73 14.23
C ALA A 160 -12.31 3.68 14.61
N GLY A 161 -13.56 3.22 14.60
CA GLY A 161 -14.74 4.00 15.00
C GLY A 161 -15.25 5.00 13.97
N LYS A 162 -14.74 4.98 12.73
CA LYS A 162 -15.19 5.90 11.67
C LYS A 162 -16.46 5.40 11.00
N LYS A 163 -17.33 6.33 10.61
CA LYS A 163 -18.54 6.07 9.84
C LYS A 163 -18.21 6.04 8.35
N VAL A 164 -18.30 4.86 7.73
CA VAL A 164 -17.84 4.61 6.36
C VAL A 164 -19.01 4.38 5.42
N TYR A 165 -18.93 4.92 4.20
CA TYR A 165 -19.86 4.69 3.10
C TYR A 165 -19.11 4.16 1.88
N LEU A 166 -19.69 3.19 1.15
CA LEU A 166 -19.14 2.62 -0.07
C LEU A 166 -20.00 2.99 -1.28
N GLY A 167 -19.36 3.29 -2.41
CA GLY A 167 -20.04 3.56 -3.69
C GLY A 167 -19.62 2.57 -4.77
N ALA A 168 -20.60 1.85 -5.35
CA ALA A 168 -20.40 0.85 -6.38
C ALA A 168 -20.40 1.47 -7.80
N ALA A 169 -19.34 2.22 -8.13
CA ALA A 169 -19.26 2.90 -9.44
C ALA A 169 -18.63 2.04 -10.57
N ASP A 170 -18.27 0.76 -10.34
CA ASP A 170 -18.03 -0.23 -11.42
C ASP A 170 -19.38 -0.79 -11.91
N THR A 171 -20.21 0.07 -12.50
CA THR A 171 -21.60 -0.21 -12.86
C THR A 171 -21.76 -1.19 -14.03
N PHE A 172 -20.70 -1.41 -14.79
CA PHE A 172 -20.73 -2.29 -15.96
C PHE A 172 -20.56 -3.77 -15.64
N ARG A 173 -20.19 -4.09 -14.39
CA ARG A 173 -19.96 -5.46 -13.94
C ARG A 173 -20.88 -5.79 -12.78
N ALA A 174 -21.95 -6.56 -13.08
CA ALA A 174 -22.89 -7.02 -12.05
C ALA A 174 -22.16 -7.69 -10.88
N ALA A 175 -21.18 -8.57 -11.17
CA ALA A 175 -20.38 -9.24 -10.15
C ALA A 175 -19.55 -8.28 -9.29
N ALA A 176 -19.12 -7.12 -9.81
CA ALA A 176 -18.39 -6.12 -9.01
C ALA A 176 -19.32 -5.42 -8.01
N ILE A 177 -20.54 -5.06 -8.44
CA ILE A 177 -21.57 -4.48 -7.59
C ILE A 177 -21.95 -5.46 -6.47
N GLU A 178 -22.19 -6.72 -6.80
CA GLU A 178 -22.50 -7.78 -5.84
C GLU A 178 -21.35 -8.03 -4.85
N GLN A 179 -20.12 -8.08 -5.35
CA GLN A 179 -18.95 -8.27 -4.53
C GLN A 179 -18.78 -7.12 -3.51
N LEU A 180 -18.97 -5.87 -3.95
CA LEU A 180 -18.90 -4.72 -3.04
C LEU A 180 -20.03 -4.77 -2.00
N GLN A 181 -21.24 -5.21 -2.39
CA GLN A 181 -22.35 -5.39 -1.46
C GLN A 181 -22.01 -6.44 -0.39
N ILE A 182 -21.47 -7.59 -0.81
CA ILE A 182 -21.03 -8.64 0.13
C ILE A 182 -19.99 -8.10 1.12
N TRP A 183 -19.05 -7.27 0.67
CA TRP A 183 -18.09 -6.60 1.56
C TRP A 183 -18.78 -5.62 2.51
N GLY A 184 -19.71 -4.80 1.98
CA GLY A 184 -20.50 -3.88 2.80
C GLY A 184 -21.26 -4.59 3.91
N ASP A 185 -21.94 -5.69 3.57
CA ASP A 185 -22.70 -6.50 4.54
C ASP A 185 -21.79 -7.15 5.58
N ARG A 186 -20.64 -7.72 5.13
CA ARG A 186 -19.66 -8.35 6.00
C ARG A 186 -19.04 -7.36 6.99
N VAL A 187 -18.70 -6.18 6.52
CA VAL A 187 -18.14 -5.10 7.35
C VAL A 187 -19.23 -4.38 8.13
N GLY A 188 -20.48 -4.42 7.66
CA GLY A 188 -21.63 -3.71 8.25
C GLY A 188 -21.55 -2.21 7.97
N VAL A 189 -21.27 -1.82 6.72
CA VAL A 189 -21.27 -0.45 6.23
C VAL A 189 -22.21 -0.31 5.03
N PRO A 190 -22.90 0.84 4.84
CA PRO A 190 -23.80 1.04 3.71
C PRO A 190 -23.07 1.06 2.38
N VAL A 191 -23.68 0.44 1.37
CA VAL A 191 -23.24 0.46 -0.03
C VAL A 191 -24.29 1.18 -0.86
N ILE A 192 -23.90 2.28 -1.49
CA ILE A 192 -24.74 3.01 -2.45
C ILE A 192 -24.45 2.44 -3.84
N LYS A 193 -25.51 1.98 -4.50
CA LYS A 193 -25.47 1.35 -5.81
C LYS A 193 -26.68 1.75 -6.64
N GLN A 194 -26.55 1.67 -7.96
CA GLN A 194 -27.64 1.82 -8.92
C GLN A 194 -27.74 0.56 -9.78
N GLN A 195 -28.66 0.54 -10.73
CA GLN A 195 -28.81 -0.57 -11.66
C GLN A 195 -27.55 -0.74 -12.51
N MET A 196 -27.29 -1.97 -12.93
CA MET A 196 -26.21 -2.27 -13.88
C MET A 196 -26.35 -1.41 -15.14
N GLY A 197 -25.23 -0.81 -15.59
CA GLY A 197 -25.19 0.09 -16.74
C GLY A 197 -25.54 1.56 -16.42
N SER A 198 -25.88 1.89 -15.18
CA SER A 198 -26.04 3.29 -14.77
C SER A 198 -24.74 4.08 -14.92
N ASP A 199 -24.83 5.41 -15.00
CA ASP A 199 -23.67 6.27 -15.08
C ASP A 199 -22.83 6.18 -13.77
N PRO A 200 -21.56 5.77 -13.84
CA PRO A 200 -20.68 5.70 -12.66
C PRO A 200 -20.60 7.00 -11.88
N ALA A 201 -20.63 8.14 -12.57
CA ALA A 201 -20.58 9.45 -11.94
C ALA A 201 -21.86 9.76 -11.12
N SER A 202 -23.02 9.24 -11.54
CA SER A 202 -24.24 9.40 -10.74
C SER A 202 -24.19 8.57 -9.46
N VAL A 203 -23.62 7.38 -9.49
CA VAL A 203 -23.40 6.57 -8.29
C VAL A 203 -22.46 7.30 -7.30
N ALA A 204 -21.37 7.87 -7.80
CA ALA A 204 -20.46 8.66 -6.97
C ALA A 204 -21.17 9.87 -6.34
N PHE A 205 -22.00 10.59 -7.11
CA PHE A 205 -22.80 11.71 -6.62
C PHE A 205 -23.75 11.30 -5.51
N ASP A 206 -24.53 10.25 -5.72
CA ASP A 206 -25.50 9.74 -4.75
C ASP A 206 -24.80 9.24 -3.47
N THR A 207 -23.65 8.60 -3.63
CA THR A 207 -22.85 8.12 -2.50
C THR A 207 -22.38 9.29 -1.62
N LEU A 208 -21.79 10.34 -2.23
CA LEU A 208 -21.30 11.49 -1.49
C LEU A 208 -22.47 12.27 -0.87
N SER A 209 -23.57 12.46 -1.60
CA SER A 209 -24.77 13.17 -1.09
C SER A 209 -25.36 12.43 0.12
N SER A 210 -25.47 11.10 0.04
CA SER A 210 -25.92 10.28 1.17
C SER A 210 -24.94 10.36 2.35
N ALA A 211 -23.64 10.27 2.08
CA ALA A 211 -22.60 10.33 3.11
C ALA A 211 -22.60 11.68 3.86
N VAL A 212 -22.68 12.79 3.14
CA VAL A 212 -22.76 14.15 3.71
C VAL A 212 -24.02 14.30 4.57
N SER A 213 -25.18 13.89 4.04
CA SER A 213 -26.46 13.97 4.77
C SER A 213 -26.48 13.14 6.06
N ASN A 214 -25.66 12.09 6.13
CA ASN A 214 -25.56 11.22 7.29
C ASN A 214 -24.31 11.45 8.15
N ASP A 215 -23.60 12.56 7.94
CA ASP A 215 -22.39 12.91 8.70
C ASP A 215 -21.34 11.77 8.71
N ALA A 216 -21.07 11.20 7.54
CA ALA A 216 -20.05 10.16 7.36
C ALA A 216 -18.63 10.73 7.50
N ASP A 217 -17.71 9.91 8.01
CA ASP A 217 -16.29 10.28 8.14
C ASP A 217 -15.51 9.94 6.87
N VAL A 218 -15.82 8.79 6.24
CA VAL A 218 -15.08 8.26 5.08
C VAL A 218 -16.04 7.80 4.00
N VAL A 219 -15.70 8.10 2.75
CA VAL A 219 -16.37 7.57 1.56
C VAL A 219 -15.33 6.87 0.68
N ILE A 220 -15.61 5.65 0.23
CA ILE A 220 -14.75 4.90 -0.68
C ILE A 220 -15.53 4.53 -1.93
N ILE A 221 -15.03 4.94 -3.10
CA ILE A 221 -15.67 4.70 -4.39
C ILE A 221 -14.90 3.64 -5.17
N ASP A 222 -15.57 2.51 -5.44
CA ASP A 222 -15.05 1.47 -6.36
C ASP A 222 -15.30 1.88 -7.80
N THR A 223 -14.27 1.87 -8.65
CA THR A 223 -14.35 2.27 -10.05
C THR A 223 -14.05 1.14 -11.02
N ALA A 224 -14.50 1.27 -12.26
CA ALA A 224 -14.15 0.35 -13.32
C ALA A 224 -12.64 0.31 -13.60
N GLY A 225 -12.16 -0.85 -14.11
CA GLY A 225 -10.74 -1.07 -14.39
C GLY A 225 -10.46 -1.61 -15.79
N ARG A 226 -11.27 -1.25 -16.80
CA ARG A 226 -11.19 -1.78 -18.19
C ARG A 226 -10.13 -1.05 -19.01
N LEU A 227 -8.86 -1.35 -18.77
CA LEU A 227 -7.73 -0.65 -19.39
C LEU A 227 -7.63 -0.86 -20.92
N HIS A 228 -8.23 -1.94 -21.46
CA HIS A 228 -8.29 -2.17 -22.92
C HIS A 228 -9.07 -1.07 -23.67
N ASN A 229 -10.02 -0.38 -23.01
CA ASN A 229 -10.65 0.85 -23.50
C ASN A 229 -10.11 2.05 -22.73
N LYS A 230 -8.83 2.32 -22.89
CA LYS A 230 -8.09 3.31 -22.13
C LYS A 230 -8.74 4.70 -22.16
N ILE A 231 -9.07 5.22 -23.34
CA ILE A 231 -9.62 6.57 -23.48
C ILE A 231 -10.98 6.67 -22.79
N GLY A 232 -11.86 5.66 -23.00
CA GLY A 232 -13.17 5.64 -22.37
C GLY A 232 -13.07 5.59 -20.84
N LEU A 233 -12.21 4.72 -20.31
CA LEU A 233 -11.98 4.61 -18.87
C LEU A 233 -11.46 5.92 -18.27
N MET A 234 -10.47 6.57 -18.91
CA MET A 234 -9.89 7.80 -18.38
C MET A 234 -10.89 8.95 -18.39
N ASN A 235 -11.73 9.05 -19.40
CA ASN A 235 -12.84 10.03 -19.45
C ASN A 235 -13.87 9.75 -18.34
N GLU A 236 -14.19 8.50 -18.10
CA GLU A 236 -15.10 8.07 -17.03
C GLU A 236 -14.56 8.45 -15.65
N LEU A 237 -13.28 8.12 -15.36
CA LEU A 237 -12.64 8.47 -14.09
C LEU A 237 -12.56 9.97 -13.88
N THR A 238 -12.25 10.74 -14.92
CA THR A 238 -12.26 12.21 -14.89
C THR A 238 -13.66 12.77 -14.61
N LYS A 239 -14.69 12.17 -15.22
CA LYS A 239 -16.09 12.56 -14.98
C LYS A 239 -16.50 12.29 -13.53
N ILE A 240 -16.17 11.10 -12.99
CA ILE A 240 -16.41 10.75 -11.59
C ILE A 240 -15.77 11.78 -10.67
N LYS A 241 -14.47 12.07 -10.85
CA LYS A 241 -13.74 13.08 -10.07
C LYS A 241 -14.40 14.47 -10.11
N ASN A 242 -14.81 14.92 -11.29
CA ASN A 242 -15.45 16.22 -11.44
C ASN A 242 -16.83 16.29 -10.77
N VAL A 243 -17.57 15.18 -10.76
CA VAL A 243 -18.88 15.10 -10.11
C VAL A 243 -18.75 15.07 -8.59
N MET A 244 -17.74 14.38 -8.06
CA MET A 244 -17.44 14.38 -6.61
C MET A 244 -17.24 15.80 -6.08
N LYS A 245 -16.50 16.63 -6.81
CA LYS A 245 -16.23 18.05 -6.45
C LYS A 245 -17.48 18.92 -6.35
N LYS A 246 -18.58 18.53 -6.98
CA LYS A 246 -19.87 19.25 -6.86
C LYS A 246 -20.54 19.04 -5.52
N VAL A 247 -20.24 17.94 -4.83
CA VAL A 247 -20.80 17.61 -3.52
C VAL A 247 -19.81 17.95 -2.40
N VAL A 248 -18.54 17.56 -2.58
CA VAL A 248 -17.45 17.85 -1.66
C VAL A 248 -16.34 18.55 -2.46
N PRO A 249 -16.15 19.87 -2.31
CA PRO A 249 -15.29 20.68 -3.20
C PRO A 249 -13.87 20.16 -3.41
N ASP A 250 -13.28 19.57 -2.36
CA ASP A 250 -11.91 19.05 -2.38
C ASP A 250 -11.82 17.54 -2.69
N ALA A 251 -12.95 16.89 -3.03
CA ALA A 251 -12.97 15.46 -3.35
C ALA A 251 -12.45 15.17 -4.78
N PRO A 252 -11.85 13.98 -4.97
CA PRO A 252 -11.40 13.06 -3.94
C PRO A 252 -10.13 13.58 -3.25
N GLN A 253 -10.01 13.45 -1.94
CA GLN A 253 -8.79 13.78 -1.20
C GLN A 253 -7.70 12.74 -1.46
N GLU A 254 -8.11 11.54 -1.84
CA GLU A 254 -7.18 10.46 -2.18
C GLU A 254 -7.63 9.72 -3.45
N VAL A 255 -6.70 9.57 -4.39
CA VAL A 255 -6.82 8.65 -5.52
C VAL A 255 -5.87 7.49 -5.26
N LEU A 256 -6.43 6.38 -4.79
CA LEU A 256 -5.69 5.17 -4.43
C LEU A 256 -5.58 4.24 -5.64
N LEU A 257 -4.37 4.07 -6.16
CA LEU A 257 -4.07 3.10 -7.21
C LEU A 257 -3.81 1.72 -6.61
N VAL A 258 -4.59 0.73 -6.99
CA VAL A 258 -4.37 -0.68 -6.59
C VAL A 258 -3.64 -1.40 -7.70
N LEU A 259 -2.52 -2.03 -7.36
CA LEU A 259 -1.66 -2.81 -8.25
C LEU A 259 -1.51 -4.23 -7.71
N ASP A 260 -1.38 -5.19 -8.62
CA ASP A 260 -1.10 -6.59 -8.30
C ASP A 260 0.41 -6.83 -8.36
N GLY A 261 1.03 -7.09 -7.20
CA GLY A 261 2.47 -7.33 -7.07
C GLY A 261 2.96 -8.57 -7.82
N SER A 262 2.06 -9.51 -8.16
CA SER A 262 2.42 -10.72 -8.92
C SER A 262 2.62 -10.46 -10.42
N THR A 263 2.18 -9.32 -10.93
CA THR A 263 2.24 -8.99 -12.38
C THR A 263 3.58 -8.42 -12.83
N GLY A 264 4.49 -8.13 -11.89
CA GLY A 264 5.85 -7.66 -12.20
C GLY A 264 5.84 -6.40 -13.07
N GLN A 265 6.59 -6.41 -14.18
CA GLN A 265 6.72 -5.25 -15.08
C GLN A 265 5.40 -4.73 -15.65
N ASN A 266 4.35 -5.53 -15.74
CA ASN A 266 3.03 -5.05 -16.16
C ASN A 266 2.44 -4.02 -15.17
N ALA A 267 2.79 -4.11 -13.87
CA ALA A 267 2.36 -3.15 -12.87
C ALA A 267 2.94 -1.74 -13.13
N PHE A 268 4.17 -1.64 -13.67
CA PHE A 268 4.78 -0.36 -14.06
C PHE A 268 3.97 0.34 -15.16
N GLU A 269 3.60 -0.40 -16.21
CA GLU A 269 2.82 0.19 -17.30
C GLU A 269 1.43 0.63 -16.81
N GLN A 270 0.79 -0.15 -15.92
CA GLN A 270 -0.45 0.25 -15.27
C GLN A 270 -0.26 1.52 -14.43
N ALA A 271 0.75 1.58 -13.57
CA ALA A 271 1.06 2.76 -12.76
C ALA A 271 1.24 4.00 -13.64
N LYS A 272 2.04 3.90 -14.70
CA LYS A 272 2.28 4.97 -15.66
C LYS A 272 0.99 5.50 -16.29
N GLN A 273 0.09 4.60 -16.67
CA GLN A 273 -1.15 4.98 -17.33
C GLN A 273 -2.13 5.67 -16.40
N PHE A 274 -2.32 5.10 -15.19
CA PHE A 274 -3.23 5.69 -14.21
C PHE A 274 -2.70 7.01 -13.66
N THR A 275 -1.40 7.11 -13.36
CA THR A 275 -0.78 8.34 -12.86
C THR A 275 -0.95 9.50 -13.84
N LYS A 276 -0.76 9.22 -15.13
CA LYS A 276 -0.93 10.24 -16.17
C LYS A 276 -2.37 10.76 -16.29
N ALA A 277 -3.35 9.94 -15.94
CA ALA A 277 -4.75 10.21 -16.23
C ALA A 277 -5.58 10.66 -15.01
N THR A 278 -5.22 10.27 -13.80
CA THR A 278 -6.08 10.44 -12.62
C THR A 278 -5.43 11.16 -11.44
N GLU A 279 -4.20 11.64 -11.58
CA GLU A 279 -3.45 12.27 -10.48
C GLU A 279 -3.43 11.38 -9.24
N VAL A 280 -2.90 10.16 -9.38
CA VAL A 280 -2.76 9.19 -8.29
C VAL A 280 -1.98 9.81 -7.12
N THR A 281 -2.51 9.70 -5.92
CA THR A 281 -1.90 10.27 -4.70
C THR A 281 -1.27 9.22 -3.80
N SER A 282 -1.71 7.96 -3.90
CA SER A 282 -1.20 6.85 -3.10
C SER A 282 -1.38 5.51 -3.81
N MET A 283 -0.64 4.48 -3.37
CA MET A 283 -0.72 3.12 -3.91
C MET A 283 -1.04 2.10 -2.85
N ALA A 284 -1.78 1.05 -3.26
CA ALA A 284 -1.86 -0.22 -2.56
C ALA A 284 -1.31 -1.32 -3.46
N VAL A 285 -0.39 -2.15 -2.94
CA VAL A 285 0.14 -3.29 -3.67
C VAL A 285 -0.38 -4.57 -3.03
N THR A 286 -1.10 -5.35 -3.82
CA THR A 286 -1.79 -6.59 -3.38
C THR A 286 -1.03 -7.84 -3.78
N LYS A 287 -1.42 -8.99 -3.22
CA LYS A 287 -0.92 -10.33 -3.56
C LYS A 287 0.58 -10.52 -3.37
N LEU A 288 1.16 -9.81 -2.41
CA LEU A 288 2.58 -9.96 -2.10
C LEU A 288 2.90 -11.32 -1.46
N ASP A 289 1.94 -11.94 -0.77
CA ASP A 289 2.03 -13.27 -0.17
C ASP A 289 2.19 -14.41 -1.19
N GLY A 290 1.73 -14.17 -2.42
CA GLY A 290 1.77 -15.14 -3.50
C GLY A 290 3.00 -15.05 -4.40
N THR A 291 3.81 -13.98 -4.30
CA THR A 291 4.79 -13.65 -5.34
C THR A 291 6.23 -13.64 -4.86
N ALA A 292 7.13 -13.99 -5.78
CA ALA A 292 8.58 -13.76 -5.68
C ALA A 292 9.01 -12.39 -6.28
N LYS A 293 8.04 -11.59 -6.76
CA LYS A 293 8.25 -10.35 -7.52
C LYS A 293 8.03 -9.07 -6.69
N GLY A 294 8.15 -9.16 -5.37
CA GLY A 294 7.93 -8.02 -4.47
C GLY A 294 8.85 -6.82 -4.71
N GLY A 295 9.93 -6.99 -5.48
CA GLY A 295 10.79 -5.89 -5.92
C GLY A 295 10.06 -4.81 -6.74
N VAL A 296 8.94 -5.17 -7.37
CA VAL A 296 8.08 -4.22 -8.09
C VAL A 296 7.64 -3.02 -7.22
N VAL A 297 7.47 -3.21 -5.91
CA VAL A 297 7.12 -2.14 -4.97
C VAL A 297 8.21 -1.06 -4.94
N ILE A 298 9.49 -1.48 -4.94
CA ILE A 298 10.65 -0.59 -4.90
C ILE A 298 10.71 0.24 -6.18
N GLY A 299 10.65 -0.44 -7.33
CA GLY A 299 10.75 0.23 -8.63
C GLY A 299 9.62 1.20 -8.91
N ILE A 300 8.36 0.83 -8.62
CA ILE A 300 7.21 1.70 -8.85
C ILE A 300 7.28 2.92 -7.91
N SER A 301 7.62 2.73 -6.63
CA SER A 301 7.77 3.83 -5.69
C SER A 301 8.84 4.82 -6.14
N ASP A 302 10.00 4.34 -6.58
CA ASP A 302 11.08 5.19 -7.08
C ASP A 302 10.70 5.93 -8.37
N GLN A 303 10.15 5.21 -9.35
CA GLN A 303 9.94 5.73 -10.70
C GLN A 303 8.81 6.78 -10.77
N PHE A 304 7.71 6.52 -10.05
CA PHE A 304 6.53 7.38 -10.10
C PHE A 304 6.45 8.38 -8.95
N LYS A 305 7.30 8.25 -7.93
CA LYS A 305 7.30 9.12 -6.74
C LYS A 305 5.94 9.18 -6.02
N ILE A 306 5.19 8.09 -6.08
CA ILE A 306 3.91 7.93 -5.41
C ILE A 306 4.13 7.13 -4.12
N PRO A 307 3.64 7.59 -2.96
CA PRO A 307 3.79 6.86 -1.72
C PRO A 307 3.02 5.54 -1.76
N VAL A 308 3.69 4.47 -1.32
CA VAL A 308 3.03 3.22 -0.99
C VAL A 308 2.32 3.42 0.34
N LYS A 309 1.01 3.19 0.38
CA LYS A 309 0.20 3.37 1.57
C LYS A 309 -0.21 2.05 2.20
N TYR A 310 -0.59 1.08 1.39
CA TYR A 310 -1.05 -0.23 1.86
C TYR A 310 -0.37 -1.37 1.11
N ILE A 311 -0.22 -2.49 1.81
CA ILE A 311 0.21 -3.77 1.26
C ILE A 311 -0.78 -4.87 1.62
N GLY A 312 -1.15 -5.68 0.63
CA GLY A 312 -2.03 -6.85 0.78
C GLY A 312 -1.21 -8.13 0.88
N LEU A 313 -1.37 -8.84 2.00
CA LEU A 313 -0.58 -10.00 2.40
C LEU A 313 -1.42 -11.28 2.54
N GLY A 314 -2.63 -11.30 1.95
CA GLY A 314 -3.53 -12.46 2.00
C GLY A 314 -4.98 -12.07 1.71
N GLU A 315 -5.92 -13.00 1.96
CA GLU A 315 -7.35 -12.86 1.63
C GLU A 315 -8.23 -12.40 2.81
N GLY A 316 -7.75 -12.51 4.04
CA GLY A 316 -8.49 -12.12 5.25
C GLY A 316 -8.76 -10.61 5.34
N MET A 317 -9.73 -10.21 6.16
CA MET A 317 -10.07 -8.80 6.37
C MET A 317 -8.92 -8.00 6.99
N GLU A 318 -8.08 -8.65 7.78
CA GLU A 318 -6.93 -8.05 8.46
C GLU A 318 -5.62 -8.15 7.65
N ASP A 319 -5.62 -8.87 6.50
CA ASP A 319 -4.45 -9.05 5.64
C ASP A 319 -4.17 -7.83 4.73
N LEU A 320 -4.52 -6.65 5.19
CA LEU A 320 -4.11 -5.37 4.62
C LEU A 320 -3.38 -4.60 5.70
N GLN A 321 -2.12 -4.28 5.45
CA GLN A 321 -1.31 -3.51 6.38
C GLN A 321 -0.96 -2.15 5.82
N VAL A 322 -0.84 -1.17 6.70
CA VAL A 322 -0.23 0.12 6.39
C VAL A 322 1.24 -0.14 6.06
N PHE A 323 1.69 0.39 4.95
CA PHE A 323 3.08 0.24 4.53
C PHE A 323 4.01 1.04 5.44
N ARG A 324 4.98 0.36 6.02
CA ARG A 324 6.09 0.94 6.78
C ARG A 324 7.39 0.56 6.11
N ARG A 325 8.07 1.55 5.58
CA ARG A 325 9.29 1.38 4.77
C ARG A 325 10.35 0.54 5.48
N ASN A 326 10.65 0.88 6.73
CA ASN A 326 11.67 0.18 7.48
C ASN A 326 11.26 -1.27 7.78
N GLU A 327 10.01 -1.51 8.21
CA GLU A 327 9.49 -2.85 8.47
C GLU A 327 9.50 -3.71 7.20
N PHE A 328 9.12 -3.12 6.07
CA PHE A 328 9.13 -3.80 4.77
C PHE A 328 10.56 -4.20 4.37
N VAL A 329 11.52 -3.29 4.47
CA VAL A 329 12.91 -3.56 4.15
C VAL A 329 13.50 -4.57 5.13
N ASP A 330 13.22 -4.45 6.43
CA ASP A 330 13.65 -5.40 7.46
C ASP A 330 13.11 -6.81 7.22
N SER A 331 11.85 -6.93 6.80
CA SER A 331 11.25 -8.22 6.46
C SER A 331 11.93 -8.86 5.24
N LEU A 332 12.35 -8.06 4.26
CA LEU A 332 13.02 -8.55 3.07
C LEU A 332 14.46 -9.03 3.35
N PHE A 333 15.24 -8.27 4.10
CA PHE A 333 16.67 -8.57 4.36
C PHE A 333 16.87 -9.48 5.58
N GLY A 334 15.88 -9.61 6.46
CA GLY A 334 16.02 -10.19 7.78
C GLY A 334 16.56 -9.18 8.78
N GLU A 335 16.48 -9.50 10.08
CA GLU A 335 17.03 -8.63 11.12
C GLU A 335 18.55 -8.52 10.96
N ALA A 336 19.07 -7.29 11.04
CA ALA A 336 20.51 -7.07 11.21
C ALA A 336 20.92 -7.74 12.53
N LYS A 337 21.81 -8.73 12.45
CA LYS A 337 22.38 -9.38 13.63
C LYS A 337 23.49 -8.56 14.21
#